data_ec00de9a56cfbd1c2b0faccbf9533427
#
_entry.id   ec00de9a56cfbd1c2b0faccbf9533427
#
_cell.length_a   1.000
_cell.length_b   1.000
_cell.length_c   1.000
_cell.angle_alpha   90.00
_cell.angle_beta   90.00
_cell.angle_gamma   90.00
#
_symmetry.space_group_name_H-M   'P 1'
#
loop_
_entity.id
_entity.type
_entity.pdbx_description
1 polymer ?
#
loop_
_entity_poly.entity_id
_entity_poly.type
_entity_poly.pdbx_seq_one_letter_code
_entity_poly.pdbx_strand_id
1 'polypeptide(L)'
;MEREKKERLEGKGWKVGSPEELLGLTAAESAYVELRLRLSDAVRALRRKKRLTQEQLAELLQSSQSRVAKVEAADESVSLDLLIRSLLALGATSRDLAEVIEGEPEQAH
;
A
#
# COMPACT_ATOMS: atom_id res chain seq x y z
N MET A 1 3.33 11.88 -14.28
CA MET A 1 4.24 10.77 -14.16
C MET A 1 3.86 9.58 -15.02
N GLU A 2 2.63 9.16 -15.01
CA GLU A 2 2.21 8.08 -15.85
C GLU A 2 2.31 8.42 -17.31
N ARG A 3 2.04 9.67 -17.64
CA ARG A 3 2.16 10.08 -19.03
C ARG A 3 3.61 9.97 -19.48
N GLU A 4 4.55 10.39 -18.63
CA GLU A 4 5.95 10.28 -18.98
C GLU A 4 6.35 8.84 -19.16
N LYS A 5 5.86 7.98 -18.28
CA LYS A 5 6.17 6.57 -18.36
C LYS A 5 5.66 5.98 -19.65
N LYS A 6 4.44 6.32 -20.02
CA LYS A 6 3.86 5.82 -21.25
C LYS A 6 4.63 6.31 -22.46
N GLU A 7 4.99 7.58 -22.44
CA GLU A 7 5.76 8.13 -23.56
C GLU A 7 7.11 7.46 -23.69
N ARG A 8 7.75 7.18 -22.58
CA ARG A 8 9.04 6.50 -22.62
C ARG A 8 8.92 5.11 -23.22
N LEU A 9 7.89 4.40 -22.84
CA LEU A 9 7.69 3.05 -23.37
C LEU A 9 7.47 3.10 -24.86
N GLU A 10 6.65 4.01 -25.32
CA GLU A 10 6.38 4.12 -26.74
C GLU A 10 7.62 4.58 -27.49
N GLY A 11 8.40 5.46 -26.87
CA GLY A 11 9.64 5.92 -27.48
C GLY A 11 10.66 4.84 -27.64
N LYS A 12 10.53 3.77 -26.89
CA LYS A 12 11.45 2.64 -26.99
C LYS A 12 10.92 1.55 -27.90
N GLY A 13 9.89 1.86 -28.66
CA GLY A 13 9.37 0.90 -29.60
C GLY A 13 8.28 0.04 -29.04
N TRP A 14 7.81 0.31 -27.87
CA TRP A 14 6.71 -0.47 -27.28
C TRP A 14 5.43 -0.19 -28.02
N LYS A 15 4.63 -1.19 -28.15
CA LYS A 15 3.33 -1.03 -28.77
C LYS A 15 2.25 -1.08 -27.73
N VAL A 16 1.32 -0.15 -27.84
CA VAL A 16 0.20 -0.11 -26.93
C VAL A 16 -0.89 -1.00 -27.46
N GLY A 17 -0.78 -2.29 -27.16
CA GLY A 17 -1.70 -3.26 -27.73
C GLY A 17 -2.42 -4.10 -26.70
N SER A 18 -1.87 -4.23 -25.50
CA SER A 18 -2.50 -5.04 -24.49
C SER A 18 -3.50 -4.18 -23.69
N PRO A 19 -4.50 -4.82 -23.08
CA PRO A 19 -5.43 -4.06 -22.24
C PRO A 19 -4.73 -3.32 -21.12
N GLU A 20 -3.68 -3.89 -20.58
CA GLU A 20 -2.96 -3.24 -19.50
C GLU A 20 -2.32 -1.95 -19.97
N GLU A 21 -1.71 -1.99 -21.14
CA GLU A 21 -1.09 -0.80 -21.68
C GLU A 21 -2.11 0.26 -22.02
N LEU A 22 -3.23 -0.17 -22.56
CA LEU A 22 -4.29 0.78 -22.90
C LEU A 22 -4.85 1.47 -21.68
N LEU A 23 -4.89 0.77 -20.55
CA LEU A 23 -5.40 1.34 -19.32
C LEU A 23 -4.32 2.14 -18.59
N GLY A 24 -3.10 2.16 -19.10
CA GLY A 24 -2.03 2.89 -18.46
C GLY A 24 -1.43 2.17 -17.28
N LEU A 25 -1.73 0.88 -17.15
CA LEU A 25 -1.19 0.09 -16.07
C LEU A 25 -0.03 -0.75 -16.55
N THR A 26 1.06 -0.70 -15.83
CA THR A 26 2.19 -1.56 -16.09
C THR A 26 2.24 -2.61 -14.99
N ALA A 27 3.08 -3.62 -15.19
CA ALA A 27 3.26 -4.62 -14.16
C ALA A 27 3.76 -3.97 -12.86
N ALA A 28 4.61 -2.97 -12.99
CA ALA A 28 5.13 -2.29 -11.82
C ALA A 28 4.04 -1.53 -11.07
N GLU A 29 3.15 -0.89 -11.83
CA GLU A 29 2.07 -0.14 -11.20
C GLU A 29 1.08 -1.06 -10.52
N SER A 30 0.79 -2.20 -11.15
CA SER A 30 -0.10 -3.17 -10.52
C SER A 30 0.52 -3.71 -9.24
N ALA A 31 1.81 -3.98 -9.26
CA ALA A 31 2.50 -4.46 -8.07
C ALA A 31 2.46 -3.42 -6.96
N TYR A 32 2.60 -2.15 -7.33
CA TYR A 32 2.56 -1.08 -6.35
C TYR A 32 1.19 -0.99 -5.68
N VAL A 33 0.13 -1.09 -6.48
CA VAL A 33 -1.22 -1.04 -5.93
C VAL A 33 -1.44 -2.20 -4.97
N GLU A 34 -1.01 -3.40 -5.36
CA GLU A 34 -1.14 -4.55 -4.49
C GLU A 34 -0.36 -4.37 -3.20
N LEU A 35 0.83 -3.80 -3.30
CA LEU A 35 1.65 -3.55 -2.13
C LEU A 35 0.93 -2.62 -1.16
N ARG A 36 0.35 -1.55 -1.68
CA ARG A 36 -0.38 -0.60 -0.84
C ARG A 36 -1.55 -1.28 -0.15
N LEU A 37 -2.27 -2.13 -0.88
CA LEU A 37 -3.41 -2.83 -0.29
C LEU A 37 -2.96 -3.76 0.84
N ARG A 38 -1.86 -4.48 0.61
CA ARG A 38 -1.35 -5.38 1.64
C ARG A 38 -0.93 -4.61 2.89
N LEU A 39 -0.31 -3.45 2.70
CA LEU A 39 0.11 -2.65 3.85
C LEU A 39 -1.09 -2.10 4.59
N SER A 40 -2.11 -1.63 3.87
CA SER A 40 -3.32 -1.13 4.52
C SER A 40 -4.02 -2.22 5.32
N ASP A 41 -4.13 -3.41 4.73
CA ASP A 41 -4.75 -4.52 5.44
C ASP A 41 -3.96 -4.89 6.68
N ALA A 42 -2.63 -4.82 6.58
CA ALA A 42 -1.78 -5.15 7.71
C ALA A 42 -1.95 -4.16 8.85
N VAL A 43 -2.13 -2.87 8.51
CA VAL A 43 -2.37 -1.86 9.55
C VAL A 43 -3.63 -2.21 10.32
N ARG A 44 -4.70 -2.49 9.58
CA ARG A 44 -5.97 -2.79 10.23
C ARG A 44 -5.87 -4.07 11.07
N ALA A 45 -5.25 -5.09 10.51
CA ALA A 45 -5.14 -6.36 11.21
C ALA A 45 -4.33 -6.23 12.49
N LEU A 46 -3.21 -5.52 12.40
CA LEU A 46 -2.34 -5.36 13.57
C LEU A 46 -3.00 -4.48 14.62
N ARG A 47 -3.69 -3.42 14.19
CA ARG A 47 -4.41 -2.58 15.14
C ARG A 47 -5.43 -3.40 15.92
N ARG A 48 -6.21 -4.23 15.20
CA ARG A 48 -7.23 -5.05 15.87
C ARG A 48 -6.61 -6.09 16.77
N LYS A 49 -5.49 -6.65 16.35
CA LYS A 49 -4.80 -7.63 17.17
C LYS A 49 -4.38 -7.02 18.49
N LYS A 50 -4.00 -5.76 18.46
CA LYS A 50 -3.60 -5.06 19.67
C LYS A 50 -4.77 -4.41 20.38
N ARG A 51 -5.96 -4.61 19.87
CA ARG A 51 -7.20 -4.13 20.50
C ARG A 51 -7.22 -2.62 20.64
N LEU A 52 -6.73 -1.95 19.62
CA LEU A 52 -6.74 -0.50 19.60
C LEU A 52 -7.86 -0.01 18.69
N THR A 53 -8.43 1.13 19.07
CA THR A 53 -9.39 1.79 18.20
C THR A 53 -8.63 2.63 17.17
N GLN A 54 -9.36 3.11 16.16
CA GLN A 54 -8.74 4.00 15.19
C GLN A 54 -8.29 5.29 15.87
N GLU A 55 -9.06 5.76 16.85
CA GLU A 55 -8.66 6.95 17.57
C GLU A 55 -7.37 6.74 18.36
N GLN A 56 -7.22 5.57 18.94
CA GLN A 56 -6.00 5.29 19.68
C GLN A 56 -4.79 5.22 18.76
N LEU A 57 -4.96 4.62 17.60
CA LEU A 57 -3.89 4.61 16.63
C LEU A 57 -3.58 6.02 16.15
N ALA A 58 -4.61 6.83 15.97
CA ALA A 58 -4.40 8.21 15.56
C ALA A 58 -3.55 8.94 16.57
N GLU A 59 -3.77 8.69 17.87
CA GLU A 59 -2.94 9.31 18.89
C GLU A 59 -1.49 8.89 18.77
N LEU A 60 -1.26 7.61 18.53
CA LEU A 60 0.11 7.12 18.36
C LEU A 60 0.79 7.81 17.20
N LEU A 61 0.04 8.09 16.15
CA LEU A 61 0.57 8.70 14.94
C LEU A 61 0.56 10.22 15.01
N GLN A 62 -0.02 10.78 16.07
CA GLN A 62 -0.23 12.21 16.16
C GLN A 62 -0.99 12.72 14.94
N SER A 63 -2.07 12.02 14.65
CA SER A 63 -2.88 12.29 13.48
C SER A 63 -4.35 12.27 13.90
N SER A 64 -5.24 12.17 12.92
CA SER A 64 -6.67 12.18 13.20
C SER A 64 -7.26 10.80 12.92
N GLN A 65 -8.41 10.56 13.55
CA GLN A 65 -9.11 9.30 13.33
C GLN A 65 -9.52 9.17 11.86
N SER A 66 -9.94 10.25 11.23
CA SER A 66 -10.34 10.17 9.83
C SER A 66 -9.17 9.82 8.95
N ARG A 67 -7.96 10.26 9.32
CA ARG A 67 -6.79 9.89 8.54
C ARG A 67 -6.48 8.41 8.71
N VAL A 68 -6.62 7.89 9.93
CA VAL A 68 -6.41 6.46 10.14
C VAL A 68 -7.43 5.65 9.35
N ALA A 69 -8.67 6.13 9.30
CA ALA A 69 -9.69 5.44 8.51
C ALA A 69 -9.28 5.37 7.04
N LYS A 70 -8.69 6.45 6.52
CA LYS A 70 -8.22 6.46 5.14
C LYS A 70 -7.06 5.51 4.95
N VAL A 71 -6.17 5.43 5.93
CA VAL A 71 -5.06 4.49 5.87
C VAL A 71 -5.59 3.08 5.72
N GLU A 72 -6.58 2.72 6.53
CA GLU A 72 -7.10 1.36 6.52
C GLU A 72 -7.98 1.08 5.31
N ALA A 73 -8.47 2.12 4.67
CA ALA A 73 -9.27 1.98 3.46
C ALA A 73 -8.41 2.01 2.19
N ALA A 74 -7.11 2.12 2.33
CA ALA A 74 -6.19 2.21 1.20
C ALA A 74 -6.54 3.38 0.29
N ASP A 75 -6.94 4.50 0.89
CA ASP A 75 -7.28 5.70 0.14
C ASP A 75 -6.06 6.19 -0.64
N GLU A 76 -6.30 6.67 -1.85
CA GLU A 76 -5.20 7.13 -2.70
C GLU A 76 -4.41 8.26 -2.09
N SER A 77 -5.04 9.07 -1.25
CA SER A 77 -4.37 10.21 -0.66
C SER A 77 -3.35 9.82 0.40
N VAL A 78 -3.34 8.57 0.82
CA VAL A 78 -2.43 8.12 1.85
C VAL A 78 -1.09 7.75 1.23
N SER A 79 -0.01 8.30 1.77
CA SER A 79 1.32 8.01 1.25
C SER A 79 1.81 6.66 1.74
N LEU A 80 2.72 6.08 0.97
CA LEU A 80 3.37 4.84 1.38
C LEU A 80 4.09 5.05 2.71
N ASP A 81 4.67 6.24 2.89
CA ASP A 81 5.36 6.58 4.11
C ASP A 81 4.43 6.43 5.31
N LEU A 82 3.21 6.94 5.20
CA LEU A 82 2.26 6.87 6.30
C LEU A 82 1.86 5.43 6.59
N LEU A 83 1.72 4.60 5.57
CA LEU A 83 1.40 3.20 5.78
C LEU A 83 2.49 2.50 6.59
N ILE A 84 3.74 2.74 6.22
CA ILE A 84 4.85 2.10 6.92
C ILE A 84 4.97 2.64 8.33
N ARG A 85 4.83 3.95 8.49
CA ARG A 85 4.91 4.53 9.83
C ARG A 85 3.81 4.03 10.73
N SER A 86 2.63 3.79 10.17
CA SER A 86 1.53 3.24 10.96
C SER A 86 1.88 1.86 11.48
N LEU A 87 2.47 1.03 10.63
CA LEU A 87 2.86 -0.31 11.06
C LEU A 87 3.95 -0.26 12.14
N LEU A 88 4.92 0.63 11.95
CA LEU A 88 5.98 0.75 12.94
C LEU A 88 5.43 1.25 14.26
N ALA A 89 4.49 2.19 14.23
CA ALA A 89 3.87 2.70 15.45
C ALA A 89 3.12 1.60 16.19
N LEU A 90 2.61 0.62 15.44
CA LEU A 90 1.91 -0.51 16.05
C LEU A 90 2.86 -1.60 16.51
N GLY A 91 4.16 -1.40 16.34
CA GLY A 91 5.14 -2.35 16.84
C GLY A 91 5.64 -3.35 15.82
N ALA A 92 5.32 -3.17 14.55
CA ALA A 92 5.84 -4.07 13.53
C ALA A 92 7.35 -3.92 13.42
N THR A 93 8.01 -5.03 13.18
CA THR A 93 9.44 -5.04 12.97
C THR A 93 9.77 -5.03 11.49
N SER A 94 11.06 -4.87 11.18
CA SER A 94 11.49 -4.96 9.79
C SER A 94 11.09 -6.30 9.18
N ARG A 95 11.20 -7.36 9.97
CA ARG A 95 10.81 -8.67 9.49
C ARG A 95 9.33 -8.74 9.19
N ASP A 96 8.53 -8.16 10.09
CA ASP A 96 7.08 -8.11 9.86
C ASP A 96 6.77 -7.38 8.57
N LEU A 97 7.45 -6.26 8.34
CA LEU A 97 7.25 -5.51 7.11
C LEU A 97 7.63 -6.33 5.89
N ALA A 98 8.74 -7.05 5.99
CA ALA A 98 9.15 -7.87 4.86
C ALA A 98 8.11 -8.92 4.53
N GLU A 99 7.51 -9.52 5.54
CA GLU A 99 6.48 -10.52 5.32
C GLU A 99 5.25 -9.92 4.65
N VAL A 100 4.86 -8.73 5.09
CA VAL A 100 3.72 -8.06 4.48
C VAL A 100 4.01 -7.73 3.02
N ILE A 101 5.20 -7.25 2.76
CA ILE A 101 5.59 -6.87 1.40
C ILE A 101 5.64 -8.07 0.49
N GLU A 102 6.13 -9.19 0.99
CA GLU A 102 6.18 -10.40 0.18
C GLU A 102 4.78 -10.90 -0.18
N GLY A 103 3.85 -10.55 0.66
CA GLY A 103 2.50 -11.00 0.45
C GLY A 103 2.36 -12.41 0.86
N GLU A 104 2.33 -12.94 1.62
CA GLU A 104 2.18 -14.15 2.08
C GLU A 104 1.48 -15.06 1.93
N PRO A 105 1.76 -15.66 1.87
CA PRO A 105 1.05 -16.65 1.58
C PRO A 105 0.60 -17.55 2.46
N GLU A 106 0.40 -17.42 2.77
CA GLU A 106 -0.05 -18.14 3.15
C GLU A 106 -0.68 -18.62 2.91
N GLN A 107 -0.61 -17.98 2.38
CA GLN A 107 -1.24 -18.30 1.94
C GLN A 107 -1.13 -19.37 1.55
N ALA A 108 -0.60 -19.55 1.47
CA ALA A 108 -0.59 -20.48 1.04
C ALA A 108 -0.67 -21.52 1.66
N HIS A 109 -0.76 -21.55 1.97
CA HIS A 109 -0.87 -22.32 2.40
C HIS A 109 -0.92 -22.83 2.55
#